data_47ec8698c14f863f7a200199280a017a
#
_entry.id   47ec8698c14f863f7a200199280a017a
#
_cell.length_a   1.000
_cell.length_b   1.000
_cell.length_c   1.000
_cell.angle_alpha   90.00
_cell.angle_beta   90.00
_cell.angle_gamma   90.00
#
_symmetry.space_group_name_H-M   'P 1'
#
loop_
_entity.id
_entity.type
_entity.pdbx_description
1 polymer ?
#
loop_
_entity_poly.entity_id
_entity_poly.type
_entity_poly.pdbx_seq_one_letter_code
_entity_poly.pdbx_strand_id
1 'polypeptide(L)'
;MIFAKIDFINLLPFHIFIKKNIQSTQLKSIIEYKKSYPSFINNKFKTRKVDSAFISSIASRNEKFLDLGIVAQNDVLSVLLIPGQNQSDFQSETSNALAKVLELEGKVIIGDKALKFYHENKHIEKIDLAQAWKDKYNLPFVFAVLCYNS
;
A
#
# COMPACT_ATOMS: atom_id res chain seq x y z
N MET A 1 -2.48 -22.23 -5.32
CA MET A 1 -2.84 -20.85 -4.91
C MET A 1 -1.56 -20.02 -4.84
N ILE A 2 -1.52 -18.93 -5.56
CA ILE A 2 -0.37 -18.01 -5.62
C ILE A 2 -0.74 -16.74 -4.87
N PHE A 3 -0.03 -16.43 -3.79
CA PHE A 3 -0.15 -15.18 -3.05
C PHE A 3 0.96 -14.21 -3.49
N ALA A 4 0.59 -12.97 -3.86
CA ALA A 4 1.57 -11.93 -4.18
C ALA A 4 1.82 -11.03 -2.97
N LYS A 5 3.08 -10.86 -2.64
CA LYS A 5 3.54 -10.08 -1.50
C LYS A 5 3.89 -8.66 -1.90
N ILE A 6 3.30 -7.65 -1.24
CA ILE A 6 3.83 -6.30 -1.26
C ILE A 6 5.10 -6.26 -0.39
N ASP A 7 6.20 -5.79 -0.96
CA ASP A 7 7.51 -5.80 -0.31
C ASP A 7 7.78 -4.47 0.43
N PHE A 8 6.83 -4.06 1.27
CA PHE A 8 6.94 -2.90 2.15
C PHE A 8 6.90 -3.33 3.61
N ILE A 9 7.61 -2.62 4.47
CA ILE A 9 7.75 -2.95 5.89
C ILE A 9 6.43 -2.95 6.66
N ASN A 10 5.44 -2.17 6.23
CA ASN A 10 4.12 -2.11 6.87
C ASN A 10 3.35 -3.44 6.86
N LEU A 11 3.64 -4.35 5.92
CA LEU A 11 3.07 -5.69 5.86
C LEU A 11 3.92 -6.76 6.54
N LEU A 12 5.05 -6.39 7.14
CA LEU A 12 5.94 -7.34 7.81
C LEU A 12 5.23 -8.17 8.91
N PRO A 13 4.38 -7.60 9.78
CA PRO A 13 3.66 -8.38 10.79
C PRO A 13 2.79 -9.48 10.18
N PHE A 14 2.05 -9.17 9.11
CA PHE A 14 1.25 -10.15 8.38
C PHE A 14 2.11 -11.25 7.76
N HIS A 15 3.23 -10.90 7.14
CA HIS A 15 4.11 -11.89 6.54
C HIS A 15 4.79 -12.81 7.57
N ILE A 16 5.15 -12.28 8.74
CA ILE A 16 5.66 -13.09 9.84
C ILE A 16 4.57 -14.07 10.32
N PHE A 17 3.34 -13.59 10.50
CA PHE A 17 2.22 -14.44 10.88
C PHE A 17 2.00 -15.58 9.87
N ILE A 18 1.92 -15.28 8.59
CA ILE A 18 1.76 -16.27 7.51
C ILE A 18 2.90 -17.30 7.54
N LYS A 19 4.16 -16.85 7.62
CA LYS A 19 5.33 -17.76 7.66
C LYS A 19 5.32 -18.70 8.87
N LYS A 20 4.87 -18.22 10.03
CA LYS A 20 4.77 -19.04 11.24
C LYS A 20 3.66 -20.08 11.17
N ASN A 21 2.54 -19.76 10.52
CA ASN A 21 1.34 -20.60 10.50
C ASN A 21 1.22 -21.48 9.25
N ILE A 22 1.91 -21.16 8.15
CA ILE A 22 1.97 -22.04 6.98
C ILE A 22 2.96 -23.19 7.26
N GLN A 23 2.48 -24.41 7.17
CA GLN A 23 3.33 -25.60 7.35
C GLN A 23 4.06 -26.00 6.06
N SER A 24 3.46 -25.76 4.89
CA SER A 24 4.03 -26.13 3.58
C SER A 24 5.23 -25.28 3.19
N THR A 25 6.39 -25.91 2.99
CA THR A 25 7.61 -25.26 2.50
C THR A 25 7.43 -24.67 1.10
N GLN A 26 6.65 -25.35 0.24
CA GLN A 26 6.35 -24.85 -1.10
C GLN A 26 5.55 -23.54 -1.07
N LEU A 27 4.52 -23.43 -0.20
CA LEU A 27 3.76 -22.20 -0.05
C LEU A 27 4.62 -21.07 0.48
N LYS A 28 5.53 -21.34 1.42
CA LYS A 28 6.48 -20.33 1.92
C LYS A 28 7.36 -19.78 0.79
N SER A 29 7.91 -20.63 -0.06
CA SER A 29 8.76 -20.20 -1.18
C SER A 29 7.98 -19.43 -2.24
N ILE A 30 6.74 -19.80 -2.54
CA ILE A 30 5.87 -19.07 -3.48
C ILE A 30 5.60 -17.64 -3.00
N ILE A 31 5.31 -17.46 -1.71
CA ILE A 31 5.07 -16.13 -1.12
C ILE A 31 6.30 -15.24 -1.26
N GLU A 32 7.51 -15.77 -1.03
CA GLU A 32 8.74 -15.01 -1.19
C GLU A 32 9.09 -14.69 -2.64
N TYR A 33 8.74 -15.56 -3.57
CA TYR A 33 9.05 -15.38 -4.98
C TYR A 33 8.20 -14.31 -5.67
N LYS A 34 6.93 -14.16 -5.30
CA LYS A 34 5.97 -13.22 -5.93
C LYS A 34 5.85 -11.91 -5.14
N LYS A 35 6.97 -11.22 -4.94
CA LYS A 35 7.01 -9.94 -4.24
C LYS A 35 7.22 -8.77 -5.19
N SER A 36 6.53 -7.65 -4.96
CA SER A 36 6.67 -6.41 -5.73
C SER A 36 5.94 -5.23 -5.06
N TYR A 37 5.87 -4.10 -5.75
CA TYR A 37 5.14 -2.91 -5.31
C TYR A 37 3.63 -2.97 -5.69
N PRO A 38 2.78 -2.15 -5.03
CA PRO A 38 1.31 -2.26 -5.14
C PRO A 38 0.76 -2.21 -6.56
N SER A 39 1.13 -1.23 -7.39
CA SER A 39 0.56 -1.10 -8.74
C SER A 39 0.88 -2.30 -9.65
N PHE A 40 2.08 -2.87 -9.52
CA PHE A 40 2.45 -4.08 -10.24
C PHE A 40 1.62 -5.29 -9.79
N ILE A 41 1.41 -5.44 -8.48
CA ILE A 41 0.60 -6.52 -7.91
C ILE A 41 -0.87 -6.38 -8.32
N ASN A 42 -1.44 -5.16 -8.29
CA ASN A 42 -2.79 -4.90 -8.80
C ASN A 42 -2.97 -5.42 -10.24
N ASN A 43 -2.00 -5.15 -11.11
CA ASN A 43 -2.04 -5.62 -12.50
C ASN A 43 -1.98 -7.15 -12.58
N LYS A 44 -1.08 -7.80 -11.82
CA LYS A 44 -0.98 -9.27 -11.79
C LYS A 44 -2.27 -9.92 -11.28
N PHE A 45 -2.92 -9.32 -10.30
CA PHE A 45 -4.19 -9.79 -9.76
C PHE A 45 -5.32 -9.64 -10.78
N LYS A 46 -5.49 -8.47 -11.39
CA LYS A 46 -6.49 -8.21 -12.44
C LYS A 46 -6.32 -9.14 -13.65
N THR A 47 -5.10 -9.49 -14.00
CA THR A 47 -4.78 -10.41 -15.11
C THR A 47 -4.78 -11.88 -14.69
N ARG A 48 -5.29 -12.22 -13.50
CA ARG A 48 -5.39 -13.60 -12.98
C ARG A 48 -4.05 -14.35 -12.90
N LYS A 49 -2.94 -13.63 -12.78
CA LYS A 49 -1.60 -14.22 -12.62
C LYS A 49 -1.22 -14.50 -11.17
N VAL A 50 -2.04 -14.06 -10.23
CA VAL A 50 -1.99 -14.37 -8.81
C VAL A 50 -3.40 -14.58 -8.28
N ASP A 51 -3.54 -15.45 -7.28
CA ASP A 51 -4.85 -15.84 -6.74
C ASP A 51 -5.29 -14.95 -5.59
N SER A 52 -4.36 -14.38 -4.84
CA SER A 52 -4.65 -13.48 -3.72
C SER A 52 -3.52 -12.49 -3.47
N ALA A 53 -3.88 -11.29 -3.04
CA ALA A 53 -2.95 -10.23 -2.69
C ALA A 53 -3.65 -9.10 -1.93
N PHE A 54 -2.89 -8.25 -1.24
CA PHE A 54 -3.38 -6.94 -0.84
C PHE A 54 -3.47 -6.04 -2.07
N ILE A 55 -4.70 -5.68 -2.43
CA ILE A 55 -5.02 -4.85 -3.61
C ILE A 55 -5.37 -3.46 -3.12
N SER A 56 -4.81 -2.44 -3.77
CA SER A 56 -5.06 -1.05 -3.40
C SER A 56 -6.56 -0.71 -3.46
N SER A 57 -7.05 0.10 -2.54
CA SER A 57 -8.48 0.38 -2.36
C SER A 57 -9.16 0.89 -3.63
N ILE A 58 -8.46 1.71 -4.43
CA ILE A 58 -9.01 2.18 -5.71
C ILE A 58 -9.15 1.06 -6.75
N ALA A 59 -8.30 0.04 -6.70
CA ALA A 59 -8.29 -1.08 -7.64
C ALA A 59 -9.19 -2.25 -7.22
N SER A 60 -9.58 -2.31 -5.94
CA SER A 60 -10.33 -3.43 -5.35
C SER A 60 -11.86 -3.30 -5.43
N ARG A 61 -12.39 -2.20 -6.00
CA ARG A 61 -13.83 -1.85 -5.97
C ARG A 61 -14.79 -2.97 -6.42
N ASN A 62 -14.38 -3.77 -7.41
CA ASN A 62 -15.20 -4.84 -7.98
C ASN A 62 -14.61 -6.23 -7.71
N GLU A 63 -13.66 -6.32 -6.79
CA GLU A 63 -12.99 -7.58 -6.46
C GLU A 63 -13.60 -8.21 -5.20
N LYS A 64 -13.51 -9.53 -5.09
CA LYS A 64 -13.85 -10.23 -3.85
C LYS A 64 -12.74 -10.00 -2.83
N PHE A 65 -13.09 -9.62 -1.61
CA PHE A 65 -12.11 -9.36 -0.56
C PHE A 65 -12.51 -9.98 0.78
N LEU A 66 -11.53 -10.17 1.64
CA LEU A 66 -11.69 -10.52 3.03
C LEU A 66 -11.71 -9.24 3.88
N ASP A 67 -12.31 -9.31 5.07
CA ASP A 67 -12.32 -8.20 6.02
C ASP A 67 -10.95 -8.03 6.71
N LEU A 68 -9.94 -7.84 5.89
CA LEU A 68 -8.56 -7.62 6.28
C LEU A 68 -7.92 -6.61 5.34
N GLY A 69 -7.37 -5.53 5.89
CA GLY A 69 -6.83 -4.43 5.11
C GLY A 69 -5.65 -3.71 5.75
N ILE A 70 -5.06 -2.82 4.98
CA ILE A 70 -4.07 -1.85 5.44
C ILE A 70 -4.83 -0.55 5.72
N VAL A 71 -5.05 -0.26 6.99
CA VAL A 71 -5.86 0.87 7.44
C VAL A 71 -5.01 1.82 8.28
N ALA A 72 -5.04 3.10 7.94
CA ALA A 72 -4.40 4.16 8.70
C ALA A 72 -5.43 4.87 9.58
N GLN A 73 -5.21 4.87 10.88
CA GLN A 73 -6.01 5.65 11.84
C GLN A 73 -5.54 7.10 11.95
N ASN A 74 -4.22 7.31 11.80
CA ASN A 74 -3.54 8.60 11.87
C ASN A 74 -2.42 8.62 10.82
N ASP A 75 -1.35 9.40 11.05
CA ASP A 75 -0.16 9.42 10.21
C ASP A 75 0.48 8.02 10.02
N VAL A 76 1.07 7.80 8.86
CA VAL A 76 1.74 6.52 8.51
C VAL A 76 3.21 6.68 8.20
N LEU A 77 3.69 7.92 8.03
CA LEU A 77 5.06 8.32 7.72
C LEU A 77 5.62 7.72 6.40
N SER A 78 4.87 6.84 5.78
CA SER A 78 5.24 6.08 4.57
C SER A 78 4.41 6.44 3.34
N VAL A 79 3.54 7.45 3.42
CA VAL A 79 2.76 8.00 2.31
C VAL A 79 2.77 9.51 2.44
N LEU A 80 3.72 10.14 1.77
CA LEU A 80 4.01 11.56 1.93
C LEU A 80 3.79 12.32 0.62
N LEU A 81 3.43 13.59 0.76
CA LEU A 81 3.47 14.58 -0.31
C LEU A 81 4.49 15.64 0.06
N ILE A 82 5.43 15.90 -0.85
CA ILE A 82 6.41 16.99 -0.74
C ILE A 82 5.85 18.14 -1.57
N PRO A 83 5.49 19.29 -0.95
CA PRO A 83 4.93 20.43 -1.67
C PRO A 83 5.83 20.88 -2.83
N GLY A 84 5.22 21.29 -3.94
CA GLY A 84 5.93 21.77 -5.12
C GLY A 84 5.34 21.25 -6.43
N GLN A 85 6.17 20.98 -7.42
CA GLN A 85 5.72 20.47 -8.72
C GLN A 85 5.04 19.11 -8.59
N ASN A 86 3.88 18.95 -9.24
CA ASN A 86 3.10 17.72 -9.21
C ASN A 86 3.87 16.57 -9.87
N GLN A 87 4.11 15.52 -9.08
CA GLN A 87 4.72 14.27 -9.53
C GLN A 87 4.08 13.07 -8.85
N SER A 88 3.45 12.22 -9.64
CA SER A 88 2.85 10.96 -9.16
C SER A 88 3.90 9.90 -8.86
N ASP A 89 3.64 9.07 -7.85
CA ASP A 89 4.43 7.87 -7.59
C ASP A 89 3.88 6.70 -8.42
N PHE A 90 4.69 6.12 -9.28
CA PHE A 90 4.29 5.00 -10.15
C PHE A 90 3.92 3.71 -9.39
N GLN A 91 4.29 3.61 -8.14
CA GLN A 91 4.05 2.41 -7.31
C GLN A 91 2.66 2.39 -6.67
N SER A 92 1.92 3.52 -6.62
CA SER A 92 0.63 3.58 -5.93
C SER A 92 -0.39 4.49 -6.61
N GLU A 93 -1.38 3.90 -7.24
CA GLU A 93 -2.55 4.62 -7.77
C GLU A 93 -3.39 5.24 -6.64
N THR A 94 -3.57 4.53 -5.51
CA THR A 94 -4.37 5.00 -4.38
C THR A 94 -3.77 6.26 -3.73
N SER A 95 -2.46 6.30 -3.52
CA SER A 95 -1.81 7.46 -2.91
C SER A 95 -1.85 8.69 -3.82
N ASN A 96 -1.69 8.49 -5.14
CA ASN A 96 -1.84 9.57 -6.11
C ASN A 96 -3.30 10.08 -6.18
N ALA A 97 -4.28 9.19 -6.11
CA ALA A 97 -5.69 9.58 -6.05
C ALA A 97 -6.03 10.31 -4.73
N LEU A 98 -5.45 9.88 -3.62
CA LEU A 98 -5.62 10.54 -2.32
C LEU A 98 -5.12 11.99 -2.34
N ALA A 99 -3.93 12.23 -2.89
CA ALA A 99 -3.41 13.59 -3.04
C ALA A 99 -4.36 14.49 -3.86
N LYS A 100 -4.94 13.96 -4.96
CA LYS A 100 -5.92 14.67 -5.79
C LYS A 100 -7.22 14.99 -5.05
N VAL A 101 -7.76 14.02 -4.29
CA VAL A 101 -8.99 14.22 -3.50
C VAL A 101 -8.79 15.23 -2.38
N LEU A 102 -7.59 15.27 -1.83
CA LEU A 102 -7.20 16.27 -0.82
C LEU A 102 -6.88 17.65 -1.44
N GLU A 103 -6.85 17.74 -2.78
CA GLU A 103 -6.51 18.98 -3.50
C GLU A 103 -5.10 19.50 -3.16
N LEU A 104 -4.16 18.56 -2.93
CA LEU A 104 -2.79 18.88 -2.58
C LEU A 104 -1.88 18.75 -3.81
N GLU A 105 -1.01 19.74 -3.99
CA GLU A 105 -0.04 19.80 -5.09
C GLU A 105 1.37 19.50 -4.59
N GLY A 106 2.07 18.60 -5.28
CA GLY A 106 3.41 18.21 -4.94
C GLY A 106 3.81 16.83 -5.44
N LYS A 107 4.97 16.39 -4.97
CA LYS A 107 5.53 15.07 -5.28
C LYS A 107 5.04 14.04 -4.27
N VAL A 108 4.31 13.02 -4.73
CA VAL A 108 3.93 11.87 -3.91
C VAL A 108 5.09 10.88 -3.82
N ILE A 109 5.40 10.42 -2.62
CA ILE A 109 6.35 9.32 -2.36
C ILE A 109 5.74 8.32 -1.38
N ILE A 110 5.99 7.02 -1.60
CA ILE A 110 5.40 5.96 -0.79
C ILE A 110 6.41 4.90 -0.34
N GLY A 111 5.98 4.08 0.63
CA GLY A 111 6.71 2.91 1.10
C GLY A 111 8.01 3.24 1.81
N ASP A 112 8.97 2.35 1.72
CA ASP A 112 10.23 2.45 2.46
C ASP A 112 11.06 3.69 2.05
N LYS A 113 10.96 4.14 0.80
CA LYS A 113 11.60 5.40 0.36
C LYS A 113 10.99 6.64 1.04
N ALA A 114 9.68 6.63 1.32
CA ALA A 114 9.02 7.71 2.07
C ALA A 114 9.43 7.70 3.53
N LEU A 115 9.48 6.52 4.18
CA LEU A 115 10.00 6.38 5.54
C LEU A 115 11.43 6.90 5.66
N LYS A 116 12.31 6.48 4.75
CA LYS A 116 13.68 6.95 4.70
C LYS A 116 13.74 8.47 4.54
N PHE A 117 12.99 9.02 3.58
CA PHE A 117 12.90 10.47 3.36
C PHE A 117 12.44 11.20 4.61
N TYR A 118 11.40 10.72 5.28
CA TYR A 118 10.85 11.30 6.50
C TYR A 118 11.92 11.46 7.60
N HIS A 119 12.70 10.42 7.83
CA HIS A 119 13.71 10.42 8.90
C HIS A 119 14.96 11.22 8.55
N GLU A 120 15.41 11.18 7.29
CA GLU A 120 16.63 11.86 6.85
C GLU A 120 16.42 13.36 6.57
N ASN A 121 15.19 13.79 6.25
CA ASN A 121 14.88 15.16 5.81
C ASN A 121 13.90 15.85 6.75
N LYS A 122 14.22 15.91 8.05
CA LYS A 122 13.34 16.47 9.09
C LYS A 122 12.98 17.93 8.85
N HIS A 123 13.88 18.70 8.23
CA HIS A 123 13.73 20.13 7.94
C HIS A 123 12.94 20.44 6.66
N ILE A 124 12.69 19.43 5.81
CA ILE A 124 11.93 19.63 4.58
C ILE A 124 10.44 19.51 4.90
N GLU A 125 9.64 20.47 4.42
CA GLU A 125 8.19 20.43 4.52
C GLU A 125 7.64 19.17 3.81
N LYS A 126 6.73 18.49 4.48
CA LYS A 126 6.08 17.29 3.97
C LYS A 126 4.73 17.10 4.64
N ILE A 127 3.78 16.58 3.89
CA ILE A 127 2.41 16.32 4.35
C ILE A 127 2.25 14.79 4.38
N ASP A 128 1.86 14.24 5.52
CA ASP A 128 1.40 12.84 5.61
C ASP A 128 -0.02 12.78 5.05
N LEU A 129 -0.22 12.01 3.97
CA LEU A 129 -1.52 11.98 3.29
C LEU A 129 -2.60 11.27 4.11
N ALA A 130 -2.24 10.33 4.98
CA ALA A 130 -3.20 9.67 5.87
C ALA A 130 -3.66 10.63 6.97
N GLN A 131 -2.74 11.40 7.55
CA GLN A 131 -3.08 12.42 8.53
C GLN A 131 -3.93 13.55 7.90
N ALA A 132 -3.56 14.03 6.72
CA ALA A 132 -4.35 15.05 6.01
C ALA A 132 -5.80 14.58 5.71
N TRP A 133 -5.96 13.28 5.36
CA TRP A 133 -7.29 12.67 5.22
C TRP A 133 -8.04 12.66 6.55
N LYS A 134 -7.39 12.24 7.64
CA LYS A 134 -7.97 12.21 8.97
C LYS A 134 -8.42 13.61 9.42
N ASP A 135 -7.61 14.63 9.19
CA ASP A 135 -7.91 16.00 9.57
C ASP A 135 -9.10 16.58 8.78
N LYS A 136 -9.20 16.25 7.48
CA LYS A 136 -10.29 16.73 6.60
C LYS A 136 -11.61 16.03 6.84
N TYR A 137 -11.59 14.70 7.01
CA TYR A 137 -12.82 13.87 7.01
C TYR A 137 -13.12 13.19 8.35
N ASN A 138 -12.21 13.22 9.30
CA ASN A 138 -12.28 12.52 10.59
C ASN A 138 -12.55 11.00 10.46
N LEU A 139 -12.05 10.38 9.40
CA LEU A 139 -12.19 8.95 9.11
C LEU A 139 -10.82 8.30 8.96
N PRO A 140 -10.68 6.99 9.28
CA PRO A 140 -9.50 6.22 8.88
C PRO A 140 -9.41 6.12 7.37
N PHE A 141 -8.20 5.95 6.85
CA PHE A 141 -7.97 5.75 5.41
C PHE A 141 -7.59 4.30 5.11
N VAL A 142 -8.28 3.67 4.16
CA VAL A 142 -7.99 2.29 3.73
C VAL A 142 -7.11 2.33 2.50
N PHE A 143 -5.86 1.91 2.64
CA PHE A 143 -4.89 1.85 1.52
C PHE A 143 -5.06 0.61 0.65
N ALA A 144 -5.35 -0.54 1.25
CA ALA A 144 -5.51 -1.80 0.53
C ALA A 144 -6.38 -2.77 1.34
N VAL A 145 -6.98 -3.74 0.65
CA VAL A 145 -7.71 -4.87 1.23
C VAL A 145 -7.20 -6.17 0.64
N LEU A 146 -7.30 -7.26 1.41
CA LEU A 146 -6.90 -8.58 0.96
C LEU A 146 -7.95 -9.15 0.00
N CYS A 147 -7.62 -9.16 -1.29
CA CYS A 147 -8.49 -9.71 -2.35
C CYS A 147 -8.10 -11.13 -2.74
N TYR A 148 -9.07 -11.86 -3.31
CA TYR A 148 -8.86 -13.20 -3.83
C TYR A 148 -9.63 -13.43 -5.12
N ASN A 149 -9.03 -14.22 -6.01
CA ASN A 149 -9.66 -14.75 -7.21
C ASN A 149 -10.26 -16.13 -6.90
N SER A 150 -11.50 -16.33 -7.30
CA SER A 150 -12.19 -17.62 -7.19
C SER A 150 -12.18 -18.34 -8.52
#